data_f4a650800283034b74142bef214199eb
#
_entry.id   f4a650800283034b74142bef214199eb
#
_cell.length_a   1.000
_cell.length_b   1.000
_cell.length_c   1.000
_cell.angle_alpha   90.00
_cell.angle_beta   90.00
_cell.angle_gamma   90.00
#
_symmetry.space_group_name_H-M   'P 1'
#
loop_
_entity.id
_entity.type
_entity.pdbx_description
1 polymer ?
#
loop_
_entity_poly.entity_id
_entity_poly.type
_entity_poly.pdbx_seq_one_letter_code
_entity_poly.pdbx_strand_id
1 'polypeptide(L)'
;MAIGWKPKILSCDKISSMNFSPITDDLLIGTTPSTNDYNILRELGVKLVINMRVEYRPRKDMHEPSLRLLWLPTFDSPLIPISIRALHRGAHAALETIRNGEKVYAHCAGGVHRGVAMGAAILIAQGHDPNAAMELIKGKRTVADPFAFYIRPRILKFASQWKSQG
;
A
#
# COMPACT_ATOMS: atom_id res chain seq x y z
N MET A 1 -10.45 -9.43 -33.64
CA MET A 1 -10.37 -7.95 -33.59
C MET A 1 -9.85 -7.54 -32.21
N ALA A 2 -8.63 -7.05 -32.15
CA ALA A 2 -8.04 -6.57 -30.90
C ALA A 2 -8.59 -5.17 -30.61
N ILE A 3 -9.38 -5.02 -29.52
CA ILE A 3 -9.83 -3.72 -29.04
C ILE A 3 -8.64 -3.13 -28.29
N GLY A 4 -7.91 -2.25 -28.98
CA GLY A 4 -6.78 -1.52 -28.41
C GLY A 4 -7.25 -0.59 -27.29
N TRP A 5 -6.91 -0.93 -26.08
CA TRP A 5 -7.02 -0.02 -24.95
C TRP A 5 -6.03 1.15 -25.14
N LYS A 6 -6.54 2.32 -25.49
CA LYS A 6 -5.76 3.56 -25.48
C LYS A 6 -5.85 4.14 -24.06
N PRO A 7 -4.70 4.35 -23.37
CA PRO A 7 -4.73 5.09 -22.13
C PRO A 7 -5.23 6.52 -22.41
N LYS A 8 -6.28 6.95 -21.70
CA LYS A 8 -6.70 8.34 -21.69
C LYS A 8 -5.53 9.18 -21.20
N ILE A 9 -5.02 10.04 -22.09
CA ILE A 9 -4.01 11.04 -21.73
C ILE A 9 -4.68 11.98 -20.72
N LEU A 10 -4.24 11.89 -19.46
CA LEU A 10 -4.64 12.81 -18.40
C LEU A 10 -4.25 14.23 -18.79
N SER A 11 -5.21 15.15 -18.77
CA SER A 11 -4.97 16.57 -19.00
C SER A 11 -3.92 17.11 -18.01
N CYS A 12 -2.97 17.86 -18.53
CA CYS A 12 -1.73 18.32 -17.90
C CYS A 12 -1.90 19.38 -16.78
N ASP A 13 -3.03 19.43 -16.04
CA ASP A 13 -3.33 20.57 -15.17
C ASP A 13 -3.39 20.25 -13.66
N LYS A 14 -2.97 19.05 -13.22
CA LYS A 14 -2.82 18.77 -11.80
C LYS A 14 -1.48 18.10 -11.54
N ILE A 15 -0.49 18.91 -11.15
CA ILE A 15 0.78 18.39 -10.63
C ILE A 15 0.44 17.61 -9.34
N SER A 16 0.40 16.27 -9.43
CA SER A 16 0.30 15.41 -8.26
C SER A 16 1.58 15.56 -7.45
N SER A 17 1.45 15.88 -6.17
CA SER A 17 2.58 15.85 -5.23
C SER A 17 2.90 14.42 -4.78
N MET A 18 2.06 13.47 -5.15
CA MET A 18 2.14 12.07 -4.73
C MET A 18 3.14 11.29 -5.59
N ASN A 19 4.13 10.69 -4.93
CA ASN A 19 5.08 9.77 -5.56
C ASN A 19 4.69 8.34 -5.22
N PHE A 20 4.37 7.52 -6.21
CA PHE A 20 3.98 6.13 -6.01
C PHE A 20 4.50 5.20 -7.11
N SER A 21 4.50 3.91 -6.82
CA SER A 21 4.85 2.86 -7.75
C SER A 21 3.79 1.77 -7.75
N PRO A 22 3.27 1.35 -8.91
CA PRO A 22 2.50 0.11 -9.03
C PRO A 22 3.44 -1.07 -8.73
N ILE A 23 3.06 -1.91 -7.79
CA ILE A 23 3.82 -3.11 -7.43
C ILE A 23 3.26 -4.32 -8.18
N THR A 24 1.94 -4.46 -8.15
CA THR A 24 1.16 -5.40 -8.96
C THR A 24 0.00 -4.66 -9.60
N ASP A 25 -0.86 -5.37 -10.34
CA ASP A 25 -2.07 -4.78 -10.89
C ASP A 25 -3.04 -4.29 -9.80
N ASP A 26 -2.97 -4.87 -8.59
CA ASP A 26 -3.89 -4.60 -7.49
C ASP A 26 -3.30 -3.73 -6.38
N LEU A 27 -1.97 -3.58 -6.33
CA LEU A 27 -1.27 -2.93 -5.22
C LEU A 27 -0.35 -1.81 -5.69
N LEU A 28 -0.55 -0.64 -5.10
CA LEU A 28 0.33 0.52 -5.25
C LEU A 28 0.93 0.89 -3.89
N ILE A 29 2.20 1.32 -3.89
CA ILE A 29 2.89 1.81 -2.69
C ILE A 29 3.44 3.21 -2.96
N GLY A 30 3.30 4.13 -2.01
CA GLY A 30 3.80 5.48 -2.21
C GLY A 30 3.82 6.38 -0.99
N THR A 31 3.88 7.67 -1.28
CA THR A 31 3.88 8.76 -0.30
C THR A 31 2.45 9.10 0.13
N THR A 32 2.31 9.95 1.14
CA THR A 32 1.01 10.41 1.63
C THR A 32 0.27 11.18 0.54
N PRO A 33 -0.94 10.75 0.14
CA PRO A 33 -1.75 11.49 -0.80
C PRO A 33 -2.36 12.73 -0.14
N SER A 34 -2.46 13.82 -0.89
CA SER A 34 -3.31 14.95 -0.56
C SER A 34 -4.78 14.63 -0.91
N THR A 35 -5.70 15.46 -0.45
CA THR A 35 -7.13 15.30 -0.81
C THR A 35 -7.38 15.45 -2.33
N ASN A 36 -6.54 16.23 -3.02
CA ASN A 36 -6.60 16.36 -4.48
C ASN A 36 -6.13 15.09 -5.20
N ASP A 37 -5.20 14.34 -4.59
CA ASP A 37 -4.70 13.09 -5.15
C ASP A 37 -5.73 11.95 -5.05
N TYR A 38 -6.77 12.07 -4.22
CA TYR A 38 -7.84 11.07 -4.12
C TYR A 38 -8.57 10.87 -5.47
N ASN A 39 -8.70 11.90 -6.28
CA ASN A 39 -9.28 11.77 -7.63
C ASN A 39 -8.38 10.89 -8.52
N ILE A 40 -7.07 11.09 -8.45
CA ILE A 40 -6.10 10.29 -9.20
C ILE A 40 -6.18 8.82 -8.75
N LEU A 41 -6.24 8.58 -7.44
CA LEU A 41 -6.37 7.21 -6.91
C LEU A 41 -7.64 6.52 -7.40
N ARG A 42 -8.80 7.24 -7.47
CA ARG A 42 -10.03 6.68 -8.04
C ARG A 42 -9.91 6.34 -9.52
N GLU A 43 -9.29 7.23 -10.30
CA GLU A 43 -9.06 7.02 -11.75
C GLU A 43 -8.15 5.81 -12.00
N LEU A 44 -7.22 5.51 -11.07
CA LEU A 44 -6.38 4.32 -11.09
C LEU A 44 -7.12 3.04 -10.67
N GLY A 45 -8.35 3.15 -10.17
CA GLY A 45 -9.14 2.02 -9.68
C GLY A 45 -8.89 1.66 -8.21
N VAL A 46 -8.22 2.53 -7.46
CA VAL A 46 -8.03 2.35 -6.00
C VAL A 46 -9.35 2.55 -5.28
N LYS A 47 -9.65 1.66 -4.36
CA LYS A 47 -10.81 1.75 -3.46
C LYS A 47 -10.42 1.82 -2.00
N LEU A 48 -9.31 1.19 -1.63
CA LEU A 48 -8.78 1.18 -0.27
C LEU A 48 -7.44 1.91 -0.20
N VAL A 49 -7.35 2.88 0.70
CA VAL A 49 -6.11 3.59 1.04
C VAL A 49 -5.72 3.22 2.47
N ILE A 50 -4.55 2.62 2.65
CA ILE A 50 -4.01 2.24 3.96
C ILE A 50 -2.92 3.22 4.36
N ASN A 51 -3.19 3.98 5.40
CA ASN A 51 -2.27 4.96 5.98
C ASN A 51 -1.56 4.38 7.21
N MET A 52 -0.23 4.25 7.13
CA MET A 52 0.61 3.70 8.20
C MET A 52 1.23 4.77 9.11
N ARG A 53 0.86 6.04 8.95
CA ARG A 53 1.47 7.15 9.70
C ARG A 53 0.74 7.42 11.01
N VAL A 54 1.43 7.36 12.14
CA VAL A 54 0.88 7.81 13.43
C VAL A 54 0.73 9.35 13.47
N GLU A 55 1.67 10.05 12.85
CA GLU A 55 1.79 11.51 12.84
C GLU A 55 0.83 12.21 11.88
N TYR A 56 0.10 11.45 11.04
CA TYR A 56 -0.78 12.02 10.04
C TYR A 56 -2.09 11.24 9.93
N ARG A 57 -3.15 11.77 10.51
CA ARG A 57 -4.49 11.20 10.37
C ARG A 57 -5.04 11.50 8.98
N PRO A 58 -5.60 10.51 8.27
CA PRO A 58 -6.17 10.74 6.95
C PRO A 58 -7.37 11.69 7.02
N ARG A 59 -7.47 12.60 6.07
CA ARG A 59 -8.64 13.46 5.91
C ARG A 59 -9.74 12.68 5.21
N LYS A 60 -10.99 12.86 5.66
CA LYS A 60 -12.14 12.20 5.07
C LYS A 60 -12.25 12.56 3.58
N ASP A 61 -12.52 11.55 2.76
CA ASP A 61 -12.89 11.77 1.36
C ASP A 61 -14.35 12.22 1.30
N MET A 62 -14.57 13.38 0.70
CA MET A 62 -15.91 14.01 0.58
C MET A 62 -16.61 13.74 -0.75
N HIS A 63 -15.96 12.96 -1.64
CA HIS A 63 -16.55 12.59 -2.93
C HIS A 63 -17.33 11.29 -2.84
N GLU A 64 -18.29 11.14 -3.75
CA GLU A 64 -19.03 9.89 -3.92
C GLU A 64 -18.77 9.27 -5.31
N PRO A 65 -18.45 7.98 -5.37
CA PRO A 65 -18.22 7.06 -4.25
C PRO A 65 -16.88 7.36 -3.54
N SER A 66 -16.92 7.39 -2.21
CA SER A 66 -15.74 7.72 -1.40
C SER A 66 -14.71 6.58 -1.39
N LEU A 67 -13.42 6.94 -1.23
CA LEU A 67 -12.37 5.99 -0.91
C LEU A 67 -12.53 5.47 0.53
N ARG A 68 -12.30 4.19 0.71
CA ARG A 68 -12.17 3.60 2.05
C ARG A 68 -10.79 3.94 2.62
N LEU A 69 -10.76 4.72 3.69
CA LEU A 69 -9.53 5.14 4.34
C LEU A 69 -9.30 4.32 5.61
N LEU A 70 -8.28 3.48 5.61
CA LEU A 70 -7.89 2.66 6.77
C LEU A 70 -6.65 3.26 7.43
N TRP A 71 -6.81 3.80 8.63
CA TRP A 71 -5.71 4.34 9.41
C TRP A 71 -5.17 3.30 10.38
N LEU A 72 -3.91 2.93 10.20
CA LEU A 72 -3.17 1.97 11.01
C LEU A 72 -1.90 2.65 11.55
N PRO A 73 -2.05 3.51 12.58
CA PRO A 73 -0.95 4.35 13.05
C PRO A 73 0.23 3.52 13.54
N THR A 74 1.39 3.75 12.95
CA THR A 74 2.66 3.11 13.29
C THR A 74 3.79 4.13 13.28
N PHE A 75 4.80 3.90 14.13
CA PHE A 75 6.02 4.69 14.14
C PHE A 75 7.00 4.18 13.09
N ASP A 76 7.79 5.07 12.52
CA ASP A 76 8.95 4.73 11.69
C ASP A 76 10.20 4.81 12.58
N SER A 77 10.39 3.80 13.41
CA SER A 77 11.43 3.79 14.43
C SER A 77 11.89 2.37 14.71
N PRO A 78 13.19 2.15 14.85
CA PRO A 78 13.74 0.86 15.29
C PRO A 78 13.39 0.53 16.74
N LEU A 79 13.05 1.56 17.56
CA LEU A 79 12.70 1.39 18.97
C LEU A 79 11.24 1.01 19.19
N ILE A 80 10.36 1.35 18.25
CA ILE A 80 8.93 1.05 18.33
C ILE A 80 8.54 0.23 17.10
N PRO A 81 8.53 -1.10 17.23
CA PRO A 81 8.28 -1.99 16.09
C PRO A 81 6.87 -1.82 15.52
N ILE A 82 6.74 -1.96 14.20
CA ILE A 82 5.42 -2.00 13.54
C ILE A 82 4.57 -3.12 14.16
N SER A 83 3.35 -2.80 14.54
CA SER A 83 2.40 -3.75 15.11
C SER A 83 2.04 -4.84 14.10
N ILE A 84 2.24 -6.11 14.47
CA ILE A 84 1.82 -7.24 13.64
C ILE A 84 0.30 -7.25 13.48
N ARG A 85 -0.45 -6.86 14.52
CA ARG A 85 -1.91 -6.70 14.45
C ARG A 85 -2.32 -5.66 13.40
N ALA A 86 -1.57 -4.56 13.26
CA ALA A 86 -1.83 -3.57 12.21
C ALA A 86 -1.61 -4.18 10.81
N LEU A 87 -0.54 -4.95 10.62
CA LEU A 87 -0.28 -5.64 9.36
C LEU A 87 -1.39 -6.65 9.02
N HIS A 88 -1.87 -7.44 10.00
CA HIS A 88 -3.00 -8.35 9.81
C HIS A 88 -4.27 -7.61 9.39
N ARG A 89 -4.63 -6.53 10.09
CA ARG A 89 -5.82 -5.74 9.76
C ARG A 89 -5.75 -5.17 8.35
N GLY A 90 -4.59 -4.63 7.97
CA GLY A 90 -4.36 -4.08 6.64
C GLY A 90 -4.43 -5.16 5.55
N ALA A 91 -3.79 -6.31 5.78
CA ALA A 91 -3.79 -7.43 4.85
C ALA A 91 -5.21 -8.00 4.61
N HIS A 92 -6.00 -8.18 5.68
CA HIS A 92 -7.39 -8.64 5.54
C HIS A 92 -8.25 -7.66 4.74
N ALA A 93 -8.16 -6.35 5.06
CA ALA A 93 -8.90 -5.32 4.32
C ALA A 93 -8.48 -5.24 2.85
N ALA A 94 -7.18 -5.41 2.58
CA ALA A 94 -6.65 -5.44 1.23
C ALA A 94 -7.15 -6.65 0.43
N LEU A 95 -7.10 -7.86 1.02
CA LEU A 95 -7.59 -9.07 0.35
C LEU A 95 -9.09 -8.96 0.00
N GLU A 96 -9.90 -8.43 0.91
CA GLU A 96 -11.32 -8.17 0.65
C GLU A 96 -11.50 -7.24 -0.56
N THR A 97 -10.77 -6.13 -0.60
CA THR A 97 -10.80 -5.15 -1.70
C THR A 97 -10.37 -5.78 -3.02
N ILE A 98 -9.26 -6.51 -3.03
CA ILE A 98 -8.69 -7.15 -4.23
C ILE A 98 -9.64 -8.23 -4.77
N ARG A 99 -10.27 -9.03 -3.90
CA ARG A 99 -11.27 -10.03 -4.32
C ARG A 99 -12.47 -9.42 -5.03
N ASN A 100 -12.79 -8.16 -4.75
CA ASN A 100 -13.83 -7.41 -5.45
C ASN A 100 -13.36 -6.78 -6.77
N GLY A 101 -12.12 -7.05 -7.21
CA GLY A 101 -11.55 -6.49 -8.43
C GLY A 101 -11.10 -5.04 -8.29
N GLU A 102 -10.94 -4.56 -7.07
CA GLU A 102 -10.55 -3.19 -6.75
C GLU A 102 -9.09 -3.13 -6.27
N LYS A 103 -8.46 -1.95 -6.33
CA LYS A 103 -7.05 -1.77 -6.00
C LYS A 103 -6.83 -1.16 -4.62
N VAL A 104 -5.64 -1.40 -4.10
CA VAL A 104 -5.18 -0.93 -2.79
C VAL A 104 -3.98 -0.01 -2.95
N TYR A 105 -4.01 1.10 -2.22
CA TYR A 105 -2.89 2.02 -2.07
C TYR A 105 -2.37 1.99 -0.63
N ALA A 106 -1.15 1.50 -0.42
CA ALA A 106 -0.50 1.50 0.89
C ALA A 106 0.55 2.60 0.98
N HIS A 107 0.52 3.41 2.04
CA HIS A 107 1.46 4.51 2.15
C HIS A 107 1.94 4.80 3.57
N CYS A 108 3.07 5.50 3.62
CA CYS A 108 3.56 6.24 4.77
C CYS A 108 4.04 7.63 4.32
N ALA A 109 5.00 8.24 4.98
CA ALA A 109 5.53 9.55 4.55
C ALA A 109 6.26 9.44 3.20
N GLY A 110 7.35 8.66 3.16
CA GLY A 110 8.20 8.52 1.97
C GLY A 110 7.92 7.28 1.12
N GLY A 111 7.09 6.34 1.60
CA GLY A 111 6.90 5.06 0.93
C GLY A 111 8.18 4.21 0.89
N VAL A 112 8.97 4.29 1.98
CA VAL A 112 10.28 3.63 2.11
C VAL A 112 10.22 2.44 3.08
N HIS A 113 9.57 2.59 4.24
CA HIS A 113 9.58 1.59 5.32
C HIS A 113 8.18 1.07 5.66
N ARG A 114 7.33 1.88 6.33
CA ARG A 114 6.03 1.46 6.89
C ARG A 114 5.04 1.02 5.82
N GLY A 115 4.88 1.81 4.76
CA GLY A 115 4.02 1.46 3.61
C GLY A 115 4.55 0.24 2.85
N VAL A 116 5.87 0.09 2.80
CA VAL A 116 6.56 -1.07 2.23
C VAL A 116 6.30 -2.34 3.04
N ALA A 117 6.37 -2.26 4.38
CA ALA A 117 6.03 -3.38 5.26
C ALA A 117 4.57 -3.83 5.08
N MET A 118 3.64 -2.88 4.95
CA MET A 118 2.24 -3.17 4.65
C MET A 118 2.07 -3.80 3.26
N GLY A 119 2.75 -3.28 2.25
CA GLY A 119 2.72 -3.85 0.90
C GLY A 119 3.24 -5.29 0.87
N ALA A 120 4.35 -5.57 1.58
CA ALA A 120 4.88 -6.93 1.72
C ALA A 120 3.87 -7.85 2.44
N ALA A 121 3.22 -7.38 3.50
CA ALA A 121 2.18 -8.15 4.19
C ALA A 121 1.00 -8.49 3.26
N ILE A 122 0.58 -7.56 2.40
CA ILE A 122 -0.48 -7.80 1.41
C ILE A 122 -0.06 -8.87 0.41
N LEU A 123 1.14 -8.77 -0.16
CA LEU A 123 1.66 -9.77 -1.11
C LEU A 123 1.78 -11.16 -0.46
N ILE A 124 2.27 -11.23 0.77
CA ILE A 124 2.35 -12.50 1.53
C ILE A 124 0.95 -13.08 1.76
N ALA A 125 -0.01 -12.25 2.09
CA ALA A 125 -1.41 -12.66 2.24
C ALA A 125 -2.04 -13.17 0.93
N GLN A 126 -1.57 -12.70 -0.22
CA GLN A 126 -1.91 -13.20 -1.57
C GLN A 126 -1.16 -14.50 -1.93
N GLY A 127 -0.25 -14.99 -1.09
CA GLY A 127 0.48 -16.25 -1.30
C GLY A 127 1.92 -16.10 -1.75
N HIS A 128 2.47 -14.88 -1.82
CA HIS A 128 3.88 -14.69 -2.15
C HIS A 128 4.79 -15.18 -1.03
N ASP A 129 5.94 -15.73 -1.39
CA ASP A 129 7.04 -15.95 -0.46
C ASP A 129 7.52 -14.60 0.12
N PRO A 130 7.86 -14.51 1.41
CA PRO A 130 8.25 -13.24 2.03
C PRO A 130 9.46 -12.57 1.37
N ASN A 131 10.48 -13.34 0.99
CA ASN A 131 11.65 -12.77 0.32
C ASN A 131 11.31 -12.32 -1.11
N ALA A 132 10.53 -13.13 -1.84
CA ALA A 132 10.05 -12.76 -3.17
C ALA A 132 9.18 -11.49 -3.14
N ALA A 133 8.34 -11.32 -2.13
CA ALA A 133 7.54 -10.11 -1.94
C ALA A 133 8.41 -8.86 -1.71
N MET A 134 9.44 -8.97 -0.86
CA MET A 134 10.38 -7.88 -0.59
C MET A 134 11.19 -7.51 -1.82
N GLU A 135 11.71 -8.50 -2.56
CA GLU A 135 12.44 -8.28 -3.82
C GLU A 135 11.56 -7.64 -4.90
N LEU A 136 10.32 -8.08 -5.05
CA LEU A 136 9.38 -7.48 -5.99
C LEU A 136 9.15 -6.00 -5.68
N ILE A 137 8.92 -5.66 -4.42
CA ILE A 137 8.72 -4.27 -4.01
C ILE A 137 9.97 -3.44 -4.29
N LYS A 138 11.15 -3.94 -3.92
CA LYS A 138 12.42 -3.26 -4.16
C LYS A 138 12.68 -3.02 -5.65
N GLY A 139 12.38 -4.01 -6.48
CA GLY A 139 12.53 -3.91 -7.93
C GLY A 139 11.57 -2.91 -8.59
N LYS A 140 10.35 -2.79 -8.08
CA LYS A 140 9.32 -1.87 -8.61
C LYS A 140 9.42 -0.47 -8.03
N ARG A 141 9.92 -0.33 -6.81
CA ARG A 141 10.09 0.93 -6.10
C ARG A 141 11.52 1.03 -5.53
N THR A 142 12.41 1.67 -6.25
CA THR A 142 13.84 1.69 -5.94
C THR A 142 14.16 2.35 -4.59
N VAL A 143 13.33 3.31 -4.13
CA VAL A 143 13.49 3.97 -2.82
C VAL A 143 12.99 3.10 -1.66
N ALA A 144 12.23 2.04 -1.93
CA ALA A 144 11.73 1.14 -0.89
C ALA A 144 12.90 0.41 -0.21
N ASP A 145 12.81 0.25 1.11
CA ASP A 145 13.77 -0.53 1.89
C ASP A 145 13.08 -1.57 2.78
N PRO A 146 12.58 -2.67 2.17
CA PRO A 146 11.98 -3.77 2.91
C PRO A 146 13.01 -4.56 3.74
N PHE A 147 14.31 -4.42 3.43
CA PHE A 147 15.41 -5.13 4.07
C PHE A 147 16.01 -4.36 5.26
N ALA A 148 15.55 -3.15 5.55
CA ALA A 148 15.97 -2.40 6.73
C ALA A 148 15.90 -3.28 7.99
N PHE A 149 16.91 -3.18 8.86
CA PHE A 149 17.11 -4.10 9.99
C PHE A 149 15.92 -4.16 10.97
N TYR A 150 15.09 -3.12 11.03
CA TYR A 150 13.89 -3.05 11.88
C TYR A 150 12.58 -3.30 11.11
N ILE A 151 12.61 -3.33 9.78
CA ILE A 151 11.44 -3.59 8.92
C ILE A 151 11.36 -5.07 8.55
N ARG A 152 12.45 -5.64 8.01
CA ARG A 152 12.50 -7.04 7.59
C ARG A 152 12.02 -8.03 8.66
N PRO A 153 12.45 -7.94 9.93
CA PRO A 153 11.98 -8.86 10.97
C PRO A 153 10.46 -8.80 11.20
N ARG A 154 9.84 -7.63 10.98
CA ARG A 154 8.39 -7.49 11.13
C ARG A 154 7.65 -8.17 9.99
N ILE A 155 8.14 -8.03 8.76
CA ILE A 155 7.60 -8.74 7.59
C ILE A 155 7.68 -10.26 7.78
N LEU A 156 8.84 -10.76 8.21
CA LEU A 156 9.03 -12.20 8.44
C LEU A 156 8.16 -12.72 9.60
N LYS A 157 8.02 -11.95 10.68
CA LYS A 157 7.13 -12.31 11.80
C LYS A 157 5.66 -12.35 11.34
N PHE A 158 5.22 -11.38 10.56
CA PHE A 158 3.89 -11.41 9.96
C PHE A 158 3.69 -12.69 9.13
N ALA A 159 4.65 -13.01 8.24
CA ALA A 159 4.57 -14.18 7.38
C ALA A 159 4.42 -15.49 8.17
N SER A 160 5.19 -15.66 9.26
CA SER A 160 5.10 -16.85 10.10
C SER A 160 3.73 -16.99 10.77
N GLN A 161 3.15 -15.88 11.24
CA GLN A 161 1.82 -15.88 11.87
C GLN A 161 0.69 -16.04 10.85
N TRP A 162 0.83 -15.47 9.67
CA TRP A 162 -0.17 -15.59 8.61
C TRP A 162 -0.34 -17.04 8.16
N LYS A 163 0.76 -17.76 7.96
CA LYS A 163 0.76 -19.19 7.60
C LYS A 163 0.14 -20.09 8.68
N SER A 164 0.25 -19.72 9.96
CA SER A 164 -0.31 -20.53 11.05
C SER A 164 -1.83 -20.36 11.23
N GLN A 165 -2.46 -19.41 10.55
CA GLN A 165 -3.91 -19.15 10.62
C GLN A 165 -4.68 -19.74 9.42
N GLY A 166 -4.00 -20.26 8.44
CA GLY A 166 -4.54 -20.97 7.27
C GLY A 166 -4.24 -22.44 7.38
#